data_c7fd8423a6ecebaa6f2f489e356ebc7a
#
_entry.id   c7fd8423a6ecebaa6f2f489e356ebc7a
#
_cell.length_a   1.000
_cell.length_b   1.000
_cell.length_c   1.000
_cell.angle_alpha   90.00
_cell.angle_beta   90.00
_cell.angle_gamma   90.00
#
_symmetry.space_group_name_H-M   'P 1'
#
loop_
_entity.id
_entity.type
_entity.pdbx_description
1 polymer ?
#
loop_
_entity_poly.entity_id
_entity_poly.type
_entity_poly.pdbx_seq_one_letter_code
_entity_poly.pdbx_strand_id
1 'polypeptide(L)'
;MFKNKNLKLNKFYSLKLLSKLLFLNIILLLIFIYIEKNNNNRIKVCVCTVVKRENKYIKEFVEHYKSYKVDKIFIYDNNDINGETFDDILYEHLKSNYVKILNYRGKEAKQLDKFQNCYNKNKKYYDWLIFYDVDEYINLRNLTNIKDFLRLNQFKKCKSIYLNWVIHTDNNLLYYDNRTLKQRFPKKYMNKKYCNGKTIIRGNINGIKMETTHLLDRKMERCNGFGKIFNYLISLKRKIRI
;
A
#
# COMPACT_ATOMS: atom_id res chain seq x y z
N MET A 1 12.09 74.62 2.52
CA MET A 1 12.15 73.69 3.68
C MET A 1 11.13 72.56 3.62
N PHE A 2 10.10 72.60 2.79
CA PHE A 2 9.02 71.57 2.70
C PHE A 2 9.33 70.34 1.80
N LYS A 3 10.21 70.46 0.77
CA LYS A 3 10.53 69.34 -0.15
C LYS A 3 11.30 68.18 0.52
N ASN A 4 12.11 68.44 1.53
CA ASN A 4 12.92 67.41 2.20
C ASN A 4 12.15 66.54 3.21
N LYS A 5 11.00 67.03 3.74
CA LYS A 5 10.15 66.26 4.65
C LYS A 5 9.37 65.16 3.92
N ASN A 6 8.83 65.42 2.73
CA ASN A 6 8.09 64.45 1.94
C ASN A 6 8.98 63.30 1.39
N LEU A 7 10.21 63.60 1.04
CA LEU A 7 11.16 62.54 0.62
C LEU A 7 11.55 61.60 1.76
N LYS A 8 11.73 62.07 2.99
CA LYS A 8 11.99 61.23 4.17
C LYS A 8 10.78 60.43 4.55
N LEU A 9 9.56 60.96 4.43
CA LEU A 9 8.31 60.23 4.73
C LEU A 9 8.09 59.08 3.73
N ASN A 10 8.23 59.34 2.43
CA ASN A 10 8.10 58.30 1.39
C ASN A 10 9.13 57.18 1.53
N LYS A 11 10.39 57.51 1.89
CA LYS A 11 11.44 56.50 2.14
C LYS A 11 11.12 55.65 3.37
N PHE A 12 10.51 56.20 4.41
CA PHE A 12 10.12 55.48 5.63
C PHE A 12 8.94 54.52 5.37
N TYR A 13 7.93 54.93 4.59
CA TYR A 13 6.84 54.05 4.18
C TYR A 13 7.29 52.92 3.26
N SER A 14 8.22 53.21 2.34
CA SER A 14 8.84 52.24 1.47
C SER A 14 9.62 51.19 2.27
N LEU A 15 10.41 51.59 3.28
CA LEU A 15 11.13 50.68 4.16
C LEU A 15 10.20 49.80 5.01
N LYS A 16 9.10 50.34 5.54
CA LYS A 16 8.09 49.56 6.26
C LYS A 16 7.37 48.57 5.36
N LEU A 17 7.08 48.93 4.13
CA LEU A 17 6.50 48.00 3.15
C LEU A 17 7.46 46.89 2.79
N LEU A 18 8.72 47.24 2.56
CA LEU A 18 9.78 46.23 2.27
C LEU A 18 9.99 45.23 3.42
N SER A 19 9.98 45.74 4.67
CA SER A 19 10.10 44.84 5.84
C SER A 19 8.89 43.90 6.00
N LYS A 20 7.66 44.39 5.71
CA LYS A 20 6.47 43.52 5.71
C LYS A 20 6.50 42.46 4.61
N LEU A 21 6.96 42.82 3.42
CA LEU A 21 7.13 41.86 2.31
C LEU A 21 8.21 40.80 2.62
N LEU A 22 9.30 41.22 3.23
CA LEU A 22 10.38 40.31 3.66
C LEU A 22 9.87 39.33 4.72
N PHE A 23 9.13 39.83 5.72
CA PHE A 23 8.51 39.00 6.76
C PHE A 23 7.52 37.99 6.18
N LEU A 24 6.67 38.41 5.24
CA LEU A 24 5.73 37.52 4.56
C LEU A 24 6.44 36.41 3.78
N ASN A 25 7.51 36.75 3.06
CA ASN A 25 8.32 35.77 2.33
C ASN A 25 9.00 34.76 3.27
N ILE A 26 9.47 35.20 4.44
CA ILE A 26 10.03 34.27 5.45
C ILE A 26 8.96 33.31 5.97
N ILE A 27 7.76 33.79 6.25
CA ILE A 27 6.63 32.93 6.68
C ILE A 27 6.28 31.91 5.59
N LEU A 28 6.19 32.33 4.34
CA LEU A 28 5.90 31.43 3.20
C LEU A 28 6.99 30.37 3.05
N LEU A 29 8.25 30.74 3.21
CA LEU A 29 9.39 29.81 3.18
C LEU A 29 9.32 28.81 4.32
N LEU A 30 9.00 29.23 5.54
CA LEU A 30 8.84 28.32 6.69
C LEU A 30 7.67 27.36 6.50
N ILE A 31 6.54 27.84 5.98
CA ILE A 31 5.40 27.01 5.63
C ILE A 31 5.80 25.98 4.55
N PHE A 32 6.52 26.40 3.52
CA PHE A 32 7.01 25.51 2.47
C PHE A 32 7.94 24.42 3.03
N ILE A 33 8.92 24.79 3.86
CA ILE A 33 9.83 23.85 4.53
C ILE A 33 9.06 22.87 5.44
N TYR A 34 8.04 23.37 6.18
CA TYR A 34 7.19 22.53 7.03
C TYR A 34 6.38 21.53 6.20
N ILE A 35 5.79 21.96 5.09
CA ILE A 35 5.03 21.08 4.18
C ILE A 35 5.95 20.05 3.55
N GLU A 36 7.13 20.45 3.08
CA GLU A 36 8.11 19.55 2.47
C GLU A 36 8.62 18.51 3.47
N LYS A 37 8.95 18.92 4.69
CA LYS A 37 9.35 18.01 5.79
C LYS A 37 8.24 16.99 6.13
N ASN A 38 6.98 17.42 6.18
CA ASN A 38 5.86 16.52 6.41
C ASN A 38 5.59 15.58 5.24
N ASN A 39 5.76 16.02 4.01
CA ASN A 39 5.64 15.18 2.82
C ASN A 39 6.77 14.13 2.74
N ASN A 40 7.99 14.49 3.08
CA ASN A 40 9.14 13.58 3.11
C ASN A 40 9.04 12.52 4.21
N ASN A 41 8.33 12.80 5.32
CA ASN A 41 8.06 11.84 6.39
C ASN A 41 6.85 10.93 6.11
N ARG A 42 6.20 11.06 4.96
CA ARG A 42 4.99 10.31 4.65
C ARG A 42 5.34 8.94 4.05
N ILE A 43 5.09 7.87 4.81
CA ILE A 43 5.20 6.50 4.29
C ILE A 43 4.31 6.35 3.05
N LYS A 44 4.89 5.83 1.97
CA LYS A 44 4.19 5.46 0.74
C LYS A 44 3.99 3.96 0.65
N VAL A 45 2.77 3.54 0.37
CA VAL A 45 2.38 2.13 0.33
C VAL A 45 1.68 1.81 -0.98
N CYS A 46 2.07 0.74 -1.65
CA CYS A 46 1.31 0.24 -2.78
C CYS A 46 0.90 -1.23 -2.62
N VAL A 47 -0.13 -1.62 -3.37
CA VAL A 47 -0.56 -3.00 -3.53
C VAL A 47 -0.23 -3.47 -4.93
N CYS A 48 0.27 -4.69 -5.04
CA CYS A 48 0.49 -5.43 -6.28
C CYS A 48 -0.43 -6.65 -6.28
N THR A 49 -1.28 -6.77 -7.29
CA THR A 49 -2.15 -7.94 -7.45
C THR A 49 -2.11 -8.45 -8.89
N VAL A 50 -2.30 -9.76 -9.06
CA VAL A 50 -2.43 -10.42 -10.38
C VAL A 50 -3.86 -10.92 -10.47
N VAL A 51 -4.56 -10.53 -11.52
CA VAL A 51 -6.02 -10.66 -11.58
C VAL A 51 -6.44 -11.38 -12.86
N LYS A 52 -7.32 -12.39 -12.71
CA LYS A 52 -7.96 -13.10 -13.81
C LYS A 52 -9.39 -13.48 -13.44
N ARG A 53 -10.39 -13.02 -14.22
CA ARG A 53 -11.83 -13.33 -14.05
C ARG A 53 -12.40 -12.87 -12.70
N GLU A 54 -12.05 -11.64 -12.28
CA GLU A 54 -12.40 -11.10 -10.96
C GLU A 54 -13.25 -9.82 -11.03
N ASN A 55 -13.98 -9.58 -12.11
CA ASN A 55 -14.82 -8.39 -12.24
C ASN A 55 -15.83 -8.23 -11.09
N LYS A 56 -16.28 -9.34 -10.51
CA LYS A 56 -17.24 -9.34 -9.38
C LYS A 56 -16.64 -8.80 -8.08
N TYR A 57 -15.30 -8.86 -7.90
CA TYR A 57 -14.63 -8.59 -6.63
C TYR A 57 -13.64 -7.45 -6.68
N ILE A 58 -13.12 -7.14 -7.87
CA ILE A 58 -12.02 -6.18 -8.02
C ILE A 58 -12.35 -4.78 -7.50
N LYS A 59 -13.59 -4.32 -7.66
CA LYS A 59 -14.01 -3.00 -7.17
C LYS A 59 -14.00 -2.95 -5.64
N GLU A 60 -14.55 -3.97 -4.98
CA GLU A 60 -14.54 -4.06 -3.51
C GLU A 60 -13.12 -4.12 -2.96
N PHE A 61 -12.24 -4.90 -3.60
CA PHE A 61 -10.82 -4.95 -3.27
C PHE A 61 -10.15 -3.56 -3.35
N VAL A 62 -10.35 -2.84 -4.45
CA VAL A 62 -9.78 -1.51 -4.65
C VAL A 62 -10.29 -0.51 -3.62
N GLU A 63 -11.59 -0.50 -3.34
CA GLU A 63 -12.20 0.40 -2.34
C GLU A 63 -11.73 0.08 -0.92
N HIS A 64 -11.55 -1.19 -0.58
CA HIS A 64 -11.01 -1.59 0.71
C HIS A 64 -9.62 -1.00 0.95
N TYR A 65 -8.68 -1.16 0.02
CA TYR A 65 -7.34 -0.62 0.17
C TYR A 65 -7.29 0.90 0.09
N LYS A 66 -8.20 1.52 -0.66
CA LYS A 66 -8.38 2.97 -0.66
C LYS A 66 -8.86 3.48 0.70
N SER A 67 -9.80 2.80 1.33
CA SER A 67 -10.29 3.16 2.67
C SER A 67 -9.16 3.11 3.72
N TYR A 68 -8.20 2.19 3.58
CA TYR A 68 -7.02 2.08 4.42
C TYR A 68 -5.85 3.00 4.02
N LYS A 69 -6.09 3.96 3.10
CA LYS A 69 -5.11 4.98 2.70
C LYS A 69 -3.84 4.43 2.05
N VAL A 70 -3.95 3.32 1.33
CA VAL A 70 -2.95 2.87 0.37
C VAL A 70 -2.79 3.94 -0.72
N ASP A 71 -1.58 4.20 -1.21
CA ASP A 71 -1.35 5.29 -2.16
C ASP A 71 -1.57 4.87 -3.62
N LYS A 72 -1.38 3.59 -3.96
CA LYS A 72 -1.50 3.09 -5.33
C LYS A 72 -1.77 1.59 -5.37
N ILE A 73 -2.53 1.15 -6.37
CA ILE A 73 -2.71 -0.27 -6.68
C ILE A 73 -2.22 -0.53 -8.11
N PHE A 74 -1.38 -1.54 -8.25
CA PHE A 74 -0.90 -2.08 -9.52
C PHE A 74 -1.61 -3.40 -9.79
N ILE A 75 -2.45 -3.43 -10.82
CA ILE A 75 -3.20 -4.61 -11.26
C ILE A 75 -2.51 -5.19 -12.49
N TYR A 76 -2.04 -6.41 -12.38
CA TYR A 76 -1.51 -7.19 -13.49
C TYR A 76 -2.68 -7.97 -14.09
N ASP A 77 -3.29 -7.41 -15.15
CA ASP A 77 -4.42 -8.02 -15.86
C ASP A 77 -3.94 -9.24 -16.63
N ASN A 78 -4.24 -10.43 -16.11
CA ASN A 78 -3.90 -11.72 -16.71
C ASN A 78 -5.12 -12.42 -17.33
N ASN A 79 -6.17 -11.67 -17.66
CA ASN A 79 -7.34 -12.20 -18.35
C ASN A 79 -6.96 -12.78 -19.72
N ASP A 80 -7.83 -13.58 -20.27
CA ASP A 80 -7.74 -14.04 -21.65
C ASP A 80 -7.85 -12.82 -22.60
N ILE A 81 -7.32 -12.92 -23.81
CA ILE A 81 -7.24 -11.77 -24.76
C ILE A 81 -8.62 -11.13 -24.93
N ASN A 82 -9.66 -11.95 -25.13
CA ASN A 82 -11.05 -11.52 -25.34
C ASN A 82 -11.89 -11.68 -24.06
N GLY A 83 -11.25 -11.81 -22.89
CA GLY A 83 -11.93 -11.97 -21.60
C GLY A 83 -12.38 -10.65 -20.99
N GLU A 84 -12.75 -10.70 -19.70
CA GLU A 84 -13.17 -9.53 -18.92
C GLU A 84 -12.16 -8.39 -18.97
N THR A 85 -12.65 -7.15 -18.92
CA THR A 85 -11.83 -5.93 -18.75
C THR A 85 -12.22 -5.26 -17.44
N PHE A 86 -11.30 -4.47 -16.88
CA PHE A 86 -11.52 -3.75 -15.63
C PHE A 86 -11.76 -2.26 -15.84
N ASP A 87 -11.68 -1.76 -17.08
CA ASP A 87 -11.67 -0.34 -17.41
C ASP A 87 -12.94 0.37 -16.94
N ASP A 88 -14.11 -0.18 -17.25
CA ASP A 88 -15.40 0.41 -16.86
C ASP A 88 -15.61 0.33 -15.35
N ILE A 89 -15.32 -0.82 -14.75
CA ILE A 89 -15.54 -1.08 -13.30
C ILE A 89 -14.63 -0.19 -12.45
N LEU A 90 -13.43 0.11 -12.93
CA LEU A 90 -12.40 0.88 -12.22
C LEU A 90 -12.18 2.28 -12.81
N TYR A 91 -13.08 2.77 -13.67
CA TYR A 91 -12.92 4.03 -14.41
C TYR A 91 -12.47 5.20 -13.52
N GLU A 92 -13.16 5.48 -12.42
CA GLU A 92 -12.82 6.59 -11.53
C GLU A 92 -11.44 6.42 -10.85
N HIS A 93 -11.06 5.19 -10.56
CA HIS A 93 -9.75 4.88 -9.99
C HIS A 93 -8.62 4.98 -10.99
N LEU A 94 -8.88 4.67 -12.25
CA LEU A 94 -7.95 4.86 -13.37
C LEU A 94 -7.77 6.33 -13.68
N LYS A 95 -8.86 7.08 -13.80
CA LYS A 95 -8.88 8.53 -14.05
C LYS A 95 -8.14 9.31 -12.96
N SER A 96 -8.33 8.94 -11.69
CA SER A 96 -7.61 9.54 -10.55
C SER A 96 -6.16 9.06 -10.41
N ASN A 97 -5.70 8.19 -11.29
CA ASN A 97 -4.39 7.55 -11.22
C ASN A 97 -4.15 6.76 -9.90
N TYR A 98 -5.21 6.39 -9.18
CA TYR A 98 -5.11 5.55 -7.97
C TYR A 98 -4.84 4.08 -8.33
N VAL A 99 -5.41 3.59 -9.43
CA VAL A 99 -5.15 2.27 -9.99
C VAL A 99 -4.31 2.40 -11.26
N LYS A 100 -3.41 1.46 -11.48
CA LYS A 100 -2.69 1.27 -12.75
C LYS A 100 -2.83 -0.17 -13.19
N ILE A 101 -3.45 -0.37 -14.36
CA ILE A 101 -3.54 -1.68 -15.00
C ILE A 101 -2.30 -1.90 -15.89
N LEU A 102 -1.69 -3.08 -15.77
CA LEU A 102 -0.59 -3.55 -16.60
C LEU A 102 -1.11 -4.73 -17.43
N ASN A 103 -1.08 -4.58 -18.74
CA ASN A 103 -1.60 -5.58 -19.66
C ASN A 103 -0.68 -6.82 -19.75
N TYR A 104 -1.18 -7.94 -19.25
CA TYR A 104 -0.59 -9.27 -19.35
C TYR A 104 -1.59 -10.30 -19.89
N ARG A 105 -2.61 -9.83 -20.60
CA ARG A 105 -3.69 -10.64 -21.16
C ARG A 105 -3.15 -11.69 -22.12
N GLY A 106 -3.72 -12.90 -22.06
CA GLY A 106 -3.34 -14.03 -22.89
C GLY A 106 -1.92 -14.59 -22.66
N LYS A 107 -1.19 -14.05 -21.67
CA LYS A 107 0.14 -14.54 -21.30
C LYS A 107 0.05 -15.61 -20.22
N GLU A 108 1.02 -16.51 -20.21
CA GLU A 108 1.11 -17.53 -19.17
C GLU A 108 1.08 -16.92 -17.77
N ALA A 109 0.26 -17.52 -16.90
CA ALA A 109 0.02 -17.02 -15.54
C ALA A 109 1.18 -17.38 -14.60
N LYS A 110 2.29 -16.66 -14.70
CA LYS A 110 3.38 -16.74 -13.71
C LYS A 110 3.21 -15.60 -12.70
N GLN A 111 2.39 -15.82 -11.69
CA GLN A 111 2.09 -14.81 -10.65
C GLN A 111 3.36 -14.27 -9.99
N LEU A 112 4.33 -15.14 -9.70
CA LEU A 112 5.59 -14.74 -9.07
C LEU A 112 6.41 -13.79 -9.93
N ASP A 113 6.47 -14.01 -11.24
CA ASP A 113 7.18 -13.10 -12.17
C ASP A 113 6.56 -11.71 -12.18
N LYS A 114 5.23 -11.64 -12.08
CA LYS A 114 4.51 -10.37 -12.01
C LYS A 114 4.72 -9.66 -10.68
N PHE A 115 4.73 -10.40 -9.57
CA PHE A 115 5.10 -9.86 -8.25
C PHE A 115 6.55 -9.38 -8.23
N GLN A 116 7.50 -10.16 -8.78
CA GLN A 116 8.90 -9.75 -8.92
C GLN A 116 9.03 -8.47 -9.76
N ASN A 117 8.31 -8.39 -10.88
CA ASN A 117 8.29 -7.21 -11.74
C ASN A 117 7.73 -5.99 -10.99
N CYS A 118 6.61 -6.16 -10.26
CA CYS A 118 6.02 -5.09 -9.45
C CYS A 118 7.02 -4.59 -8.41
N TYR A 119 7.65 -5.49 -7.66
CA TYR A 119 8.65 -5.12 -6.67
C TYR A 119 9.79 -4.32 -7.29
N ASN A 120 10.41 -4.86 -8.34
CA ASN A 120 11.58 -4.26 -8.97
C ASN A 120 11.30 -2.86 -9.52
N LYS A 121 10.13 -2.66 -10.14
CA LYS A 121 9.72 -1.36 -10.68
C LYS A 121 9.37 -0.32 -9.63
N ASN A 122 8.84 -0.75 -8.49
CA ASN A 122 8.21 0.15 -7.53
C ASN A 122 8.98 0.30 -6.21
N LYS A 123 9.95 -0.56 -5.89
CA LYS A 123 10.68 -0.58 -4.61
C LYS A 123 11.39 0.72 -4.25
N LYS A 124 11.72 1.57 -5.22
CA LYS A 124 12.36 2.87 -5.01
C LYS A 124 11.36 4.00 -4.72
N TYR A 125 10.08 3.79 -5.03
CA TYR A 125 9.03 4.81 -4.94
C TYR A 125 8.08 4.60 -3.77
N TYR A 126 8.06 3.39 -3.20
CA TYR A 126 7.19 3.01 -2.09
C TYR A 126 7.99 2.41 -0.96
N ASP A 127 7.68 2.83 0.27
CA ASP A 127 8.33 2.33 1.49
C ASP A 127 7.91 0.90 1.81
N TRP A 128 6.67 0.53 1.44
CA TRP A 128 6.12 -0.80 1.63
C TRP A 128 5.28 -1.23 0.43
N LEU A 129 5.44 -2.49 0.06
CA LEU A 129 4.69 -3.13 -1.03
C LEU A 129 3.93 -4.34 -0.48
N ILE A 130 2.64 -4.43 -0.80
CA ILE A 130 1.71 -5.46 -0.40
C ILE A 130 1.44 -6.35 -1.61
N PHE A 131 1.53 -7.67 -1.45
CA PHE A 131 1.34 -8.65 -2.52
C PHE A 131 0.20 -9.59 -2.14
N TYR A 132 -1.02 -9.23 -2.54
CA TYR A 132 -2.25 -9.90 -2.13
C TYR A 132 -3.09 -10.27 -3.33
N ASP A 133 -3.85 -11.36 -3.20
CA ASP A 133 -4.86 -11.75 -4.17
C ASP A 133 -6.15 -10.94 -3.96
N VAL A 134 -7.05 -10.93 -4.95
CA VAL A 134 -8.26 -10.07 -4.93
C VAL A 134 -9.25 -10.44 -3.82
N ASP A 135 -9.18 -11.68 -3.35
CA ASP A 135 -9.99 -12.19 -2.24
C ASP A 135 -9.32 -12.02 -0.84
N GLU A 136 -8.21 -11.30 -0.76
CA GLU A 136 -7.46 -11.09 0.47
C GLU A 136 -7.54 -9.64 0.96
N TYR A 137 -7.99 -9.49 2.19
CA TYR A 137 -8.28 -8.20 2.82
C TYR A 137 -7.50 -8.05 4.12
N ILE A 138 -6.64 -7.02 4.21
CA ILE A 138 -5.97 -6.68 5.48
C ILE A 138 -7.03 -6.21 6.48
N ASN A 139 -6.98 -6.78 7.69
CA ASN A 139 -7.77 -6.30 8.81
C ASN A 139 -6.85 -5.63 9.84
N LEU A 140 -6.91 -4.32 9.92
CA LEU A 140 -6.09 -3.52 10.84
C LEU A 140 -6.72 -3.39 12.25
N ARG A 141 -7.81 -4.14 12.53
CA ARG A 141 -8.57 -4.07 13.80
C ARG A 141 -9.03 -2.63 14.08
N ASN A 142 -8.39 -1.95 15.03
CA ASN A 142 -8.77 -0.61 15.49
C ASN A 142 -8.11 0.52 14.69
N LEU A 143 -7.23 0.21 13.72
CA LEU A 143 -6.58 1.21 12.88
C LEU A 143 -7.31 1.34 11.55
N THR A 144 -7.48 2.57 11.09
CA THR A 144 -8.12 2.89 9.81
C THR A 144 -7.12 3.29 8.72
N ASN A 145 -5.82 3.30 9.05
CA ASN A 145 -4.77 3.73 8.15
C ASN A 145 -3.61 2.74 8.19
N ILE A 146 -3.29 2.15 7.04
CA ILE A 146 -2.18 1.20 6.90
C ILE A 146 -0.83 1.83 7.25
N LYS A 147 -0.67 3.13 7.02
CA LYS A 147 0.58 3.85 7.31
C LYS A 147 0.84 3.95 8.80
N ASP A 148 -0.20 4.10 9.61
CA ASP A 148 -0.08 4.12 11.06
C ASP A 148 0.29 2.74 11.60
N PHE A 149 -0.29 1.68 11.04
CA PHE A 149 0.12 0.31 11.34
C PHE A 149 1.61 0.10 11.02
N LEU A 150 2.07 0.49 9.83
CA LEU A 150 3.45 0.28 9.38
C LEU A 150 4.48 1.16 10.12
N ARG A 151 4.04 2.25 10.78
CA ARG A 151 4.88 3.12 11.62
C ARG A 151 5.09 2.60 13.03
N LEU A 152 4.34 1.62 13.47
CA LEU A 152 4.49 1.08 14.82
C LEU A 152 5.95 0.71 15.10
N ASN A 153 6.44 1.06 16.28
CA ASN A 153 7.85 0.87 16.67
C ASN A 153 8.33 -0.56 16.48
N GLN A 154 7.43 -1.52 16.69
CA GLN A 154 7.71 -2.95 16.51
C GLN A 154 8.12 -3.33 15.08
N PHE A 155 7.77 -2.53 14.06
CA PHE A 155 8.12 -2.82 12.67
C PHE A 155 9.34 -2.04 12.16
N LYS A 156 9.96 -1.17 12.96
CA LYS A 156 11.09 -0.34 12.51
C LYS A 156 12.24 -1.16 11.91
N LYS A 157 12.55 -2.30 12.51
CA LYS A 157 13.65 -3.19 12.07
C LYS A 157 13.20 -4.27 11.09
N CYS A 158 11.92 -4.38 10.78
CA CYS A 158 11.39 -5.43 9.92
C CYS A 158 11.67 -5.15 8.45
N LYS A 159 12.27 -6.10 7.74
CA LYS A 159 12.40 -6.10 6.28
C LYS A 159 11.10 -6.51 5.59
N SER A 160 10.37 -7.39 6.23
CA SER A 160 9.04 -7.82 5.81
C SER A 160 8.16 -8.15 7.01
N ILE A 161 6.84 -8.07 6.80
CA ILE A 161 5.82 -8.39 7.80
C ILE A 161 4.96 -9.51 7.22
N TYR A 162 4.85 -10.61 7.95
CA TYR A 162 4.00 -11.74 7.60
C TYR A 162 2.73 -11.70 8.41
N LEU A 163 1.59 -11.62 7.72
CA LEU A 163 0.26 -11.61 8.32
C LEU A 163 -0.42 -12.94 8.05
N ASN A 164 -0.84 -13.62 9.10
CA ASN A 164 -1.56 -14.89 8.98
C ASN A 164 -2.98 -14.66 8.44
N TRP A 165 -3.46 -15.61 7.64
CA TRP A 165 -4.84 -15.64 7.20
C TRP A 165 -5.81 -15.87 8.35
N VAL A 166 -6.94 -15.24 8.21
CA VAL A 166 -8.20 -15.63 8.85
C VAL A 166 -9.12 -16.05 7.74
N ILE A 167 -9.33 -17.35 7.57
CA ILE A 167 -10.18 -17.89 6.51
C ILE A 167 -11.64 -17.67 6.90
N HIS A 168 -12.43 -17.21 5.95
CA HIS A 168 -13.87 -17.10 6.08
C HIS A 168 -14.54 -18.18 5.22
N THR A 169 -15.65 -18.73 5.67
CA THR A 169 -16.41 -19.75 4.93
C THR A 169 -17.51 -19.11 4.11
N ASP A 170 -17.91 -19.78 3.05
CA ASP A 170 -19.02 -19.40 2.18
C ASP A 170 -20.39 -19.40 2.87
N ASN A 171 -20.47 -19.92 4.09
CA ASN A 171 -21.70 -19.99 4.88
C ASN A 171 -22.86 -20.67 4.13
N ASN A 172 -22.56 -21.69 3.32
CA ASN A 172 -23.50 -22.43 2.47
C ASN A 172 -24.18 -21.57 1.39
N LEU A 173 -23.55 -20.50 0.94
CA LEU A 173 -24.02 -19.70 -0.19
C LEU A 173 -23.72 -20.44 -1.49
N LEU A 174 -24.80 -20.89 -2.16
CA LEU A 174 -24.71 -21.62 -3.43
C LEU A 174 -24.56 -20.68 -4.64
N TYR A 175 -25.02 -19.44 -4.50
CA TYR A 175 -25.07 -18.48 -5.60
C TYR A 175 -24.43 -17.15 -5.21
N TYR A 176 -23.88 -16.47 -6.22
CA TYR A 176 -23.41 -15.11 -6.06
C TYR A 176 -24.58 -14.16 -5.83
N ASP A 177 -24.42 -13.25 -4.88
CA ASP A 177 -25.29 -12.09 -4.69
C ASP A 177 -24.46 -10.80 -4.58
N ASN A 178 -25.11 -9.64 -4.67
CA ASN A 178 -24.45 -8.33 -4.73
C ASN A 178 -24.00 -7.79 -3.36
N ARG A 179 -24.12 -8.56 -2.27
CA ARG A 179 -23.60 -8.16 -0.97
C ARG A 179 -22.08 -8.18 -0.98
N THR A 180 -21.47 -7.39 -0.09
CA THR A 180 -20.01 -7.36 0.08
C THR A 180 -19.49 -8.73 0.53
N LEU A 181 -18.22 -9.04 0.25
CA LEU A 181 -17.55 -10.26 0.72
C LEU A 181 -17.69 -10.45 2.24
N LYS A 182 -17.55 -9.36 3.00
CA LYS A 182 -17.71 -9.40 4.46
C LYS A 182 -19.13 -9.79 4.89
N GLN A 183 -20.15 -9.36 4.16
CA GLN A 183 -21.55 -9.71 4.44
C GLN A 183 -21.89 -11.13 3.98
N ARG A 184 -21.28 -11.59 2.89
CA ARG A 184 -21.49 -12.93 2.34
C ARG A 184 -20.74 -14.00 3.14
N PHE A 185 -19.56 -13.69 3.64
CA PHE A 185 -18.68 -14.62 4.36
C PHE A 185 -18.42 -14.17 5.80
N PRO A 186 -19.45 -14.09 6.66
CA PRO A 186 -19.29 -13.56 8.02
C PRO A 186 -18.61 -14.55 8.97
N LYS A 187 -18.70 -15.86 8.70
CA LYS A 187 -18.21 -16.91 9.61
C LYS A 187 -16.72 -17.18 9.36
N LYS A 188 -15.93 -17.09 10.42
CA LYS A 188 -14.52 -17.47 10.40
C LYS A 188 -14.36 -18.97 10.52
N TYR A 189 -13.49 -19.53 9.70
CA TYR A 189 -13.07 -20.91 9.81
C TYR A 189 -12.02 -21.06 10.91
N MET A 190 -12.37 -21.73 12.00
CA MET A 190 -11.55 -21.85 13.21
C MET A 190 -10.67 -23.09 13.20
N ASN A 191 -9.88 -23.32 12.15
CA ASN A 191 -8.91 -24.40 12.15
C ASN A 191 -7.50 -23.88 12.50
N LYS A 192 -7.01 -24.25 13.68
CA LYS A 192 -5.68 -23.86 14.18
C LYS A 192 -4.51 -24.42 13.37
N LYS A 193 -4.73 -25.37 12.45
CA LYS A 193 -3.69 -26.00 11.61
C LYS A 193 -3.23 -25.13 10.44
N TYR A 194 -4.05 -24.19 9.98
CA TYR A 194 -3.70 -23.34 8.83
C TYR A 194 -2.89 -22.13 9.29
N CYS A 195 -1.56 -22.20 9.08
CA CYS A 195 -0.62 -21.12 9.41
C CYS A 195 -0.17 -20.35 8.16
N ASN A 196 -0.96 -20.39 7.08
CA ASN A 196 -0.64 -19.63 5.87
C ASN A 196 -0.99 -18.15 6.04
N GLY A 197 -0.42 -17.33 5.21
CA GLY A 197 -0.62 -15.89 5.23
C GLY A 197 0.07 -15.22 4.06
N LYS A 198 0.16 -13.91 4.09
CA LYS A 198 0.78 -13.10 3.04
C LYS A 198 1.81 -12.14 3.62
N THR A 199 2.70 -11.72 2.76
CA THR A 199 3.84 -10.89 3.13
C THR A 199 3.69 -9.47 2.60
N ILE A 200 4.01 -8.49 3.46
CA ILE A 200 4.25 -7.10 3.11
C ILE A 200 5.77 -6.89 3.13
N ILE A 201 6.35 -6.34 2.07
CA ILE A 201 7.80 -6.16 1.95
C ILE A 201 8.15 -4.67 1.99
N ARG A 202 9.21 -4.33 2.70
CA ARG A 202 9.79 -2.99 2.68
C ARG A 202 10.39 -2.70 1.30
N GLY A 203 10.27 -1.46 0.84
CA GLY A 203 10.95 -0.97 -0.36
C GLY A 203 12.47 -0.90 -0.19
N ASN A 204 13.17 -0.58 -1.28
CA ASN A 204 14.63 -0.38 -1.32
C ASN A 204 15.51 -1.54 -0.82
N ILE A 205 14.98 -2.76 -0.74
CA ILE A 205 15.78 -3.95 -0.44
C ILE A 205 16.26 -4.55 -1.76
N ASN A 206 17.58 -4.78 -1.86
CA ASN A 206 18.19 -5.44 -3.01
C ASN A 206 18.22 -6.96 -2.84
N GLY A 207 18.29 -7.68 -3.98
CA GLY A 207 18.45 -9.13 -3.98
C GLY A 207 17.23 -9.95 -3.60
N ILE A 208 16.04 -9.33 -3.46
CA ILE A 208 14.81 -10.07 -3.20
C ILE A 208 14.43 -10.92 -4.41
N LYS A 209 14.22 -12.21 -4.19
CA LYS A 209 13.75 -13.18 -5.17
C LYS A 209 12.41 -13.75 -4.73
N MET A 210 11.39 -13.55 -5.55
CA MET A 210 10.04 -14.07 -5.29
C MET A 210 10.01 -15.58 -5.59
N GLU A 211 9.91 -16.40 -4.54
CA GLU A 211 9.95 -17.88 -4.66
C GLU A 211 8.58 -18.51 -4.40
N THR A 212 7.75 -17.88 -3.58
CA THR A 212 6.39 -18.34 -3.30
C THR A 212 5.43 -17.16 -3.18
N THR A 213 4.14 -17.39 -3.44
CA THR A 213 3.10 -16.35 -3.35
C THR A 213 2.78 -15.93 -1.90
N HIS A 214 3.17 -16.73 -0.92
CA HIS A 214 2.88 -16.49 0.50
C HIS A 214 4.06 -15.86 1.24
N LEU A 215 5.24 -16.44 1.08
CA LEU A 215 6.44 -16.00 1.81
C LEU A 215 7.31 -15.07 0.99
N LEU A 216 7.04 -14.99 -0.31
CA LEU A 216 7.80 -14.29 -1.33
C LEU A 216 9.26 -14.72 -1.36
N ASP A 217 10.17 -14.16 -0.58
CA ASP A 217 11.56 -14.60 -0.47
C ASP A 217 11.76 -15.45 0.78
N ARG A 218 12.13 -16.73 0.64
CA ARG A 218 12.28 -17.67 1.77
C ARG A 218 13.43 -17.33 2.70
N LYS A 219 14.47 -16.67 2.19
CA LYS A 219 15.67 -16.31 2.96
C LYS A 219 15.50 -14.99 3.72
N MET A 220 14.51 -14.21 3.38
CA MET A 220 14.31 -12.92 4.00
C MET A 220 13.84 -13.03 5.44
N GLU A 221 14.46 -12.27 6.33
CA GLU A 221 14.03 -12.12 7.72
C GLU A 221 12.65 -11.43 7.78
N ARG A 222 11.75 -11.97 8.60
CA ARG A 222 10.37 -11.53 8.73
C ARG A 222 10.00 -11.21 10.14
N CYS A 223 9.11 -10.24 10.28
CA CYS A 223 8.36 -10.04 11.50
C CYS A 223 6.94 -10.63 11.35
N ASN A 224 6.38 -11.16 12.43
CA ASN A 224 4.94 -11.41 12.49
C ASN A 224 4.17 -10.10 12.73
N GLY A 225 2.83 -10.15 12.76
CA GLY A 225 1.98 -8.99 13.01
C GLY A 225 2.18 -8.29 14.37
N PHE A 226 2.97 -8.89 15.27
CA PHE A 226 3.37 -8.32 16.56
C PHE A 226 4.81 -7.78 16.55
N GLY A 227 5.47 -7.73 15.40
CA GLY A 227 6.86 -7.26 15.27
C GLY A 227 7.93 -8.25 15.77
N LYS A 228 7.55 -9.47 16.17
CA LYS A 228 8.52 -10.49 16.55
C LYS A 228 9.16 -11.08 15.29
N ILE A 229 10.50 -11.03 15.25
CA ILE A 229 11.29 -11.62 14.17
C ILE A 229 11.17 -13.13 14.25
N PHE A 230 10.92 -13.78 13.12
CA PHE A 230 10.96 -15.23 12.98
C PHE A 230 11.57 -15.65 11.66
N ASN A 231 12.25 -16.79 11.67
CA ASN A 231 12.75 -17.45 10.47
C ASN A 231 11.88 -18.68 10.19
N TYR A 232 11.23 -18.70 9.04
CA TYR A 232 10.30 -19.77 8.66
C TYR A 232 10.96 -21.17 8.67
N LEU A 233 12.23 -21.26 8.28
CA LEU A 233 12.99 -22.52 8.29
C LEU A 233 13.21 -23.07 9.72
N ILE A 234 13.33 -22.19 10.73
CA ILE A 234 13.48 -22.61 12.14
C ILE A 234 12.15 -23.12 12.69
N SER A 235 11.03 -22.51 12.28
CA SER A 235 9.70 -22.95 12.73
C SER A 235 9.30 -24.33 12.19
N LEU A 236 9.68 -24.66 10.95
CA LEU A 236 9.47 -25.99 10.37
C LEU A 236 10.31 -27.06 11.09
N LYS A 237 11.58 -26.78 11.43
CA LYS A 237 12.44 -27.73 12.16
C LYS A 237 11.93 -28.01 13.58
N ARG A 238 11.25 -27.08 14.24
CA ARG A 238 10.61 -27.31 15.54
C ARG A 238 9.33 -28.14 15.46
N LYS A 239 8.63 -28.16 14.32
CA LYS A 239 7.43 -29.00 14.09
C LYS A 239 7.77 -30.46 13.74
N ILE A 240 9.00 -30.74 13.29
CA ILE A 240 9.46 -32.09 12.92
C ILE A 240 10.12 -32.83 14.13
N ARG A 241 10.27 -32.12 15.28
CA ARG A 241 10.86 -32.72 16.50
C ARG A 241 9.82 -32.98 17.62
N ILE A 242 8.59 -33.35 17.24
CA ILE A 242 7.60 -33.91 18.17
C ILE A 242 7.19 -35.28 17.66
#